data_feccdf53f5ac17ef8e5ff1ce3f345e46
#
_entry.id   feccdf53f5ac17ef8e5ff1ce3f345e46
#
_cell.length_a   1.000
_cell.length_b   1.000
_cell.length_c   1.000
_cell.angle_alpha   90.00
_cell.angle_beta   90.00
_cell.angle_gamma   90.00
#
_symmetry.space_group_name_H-M   'P 1'
#
loop_
_entity.id
_entity.type
_entity.pdbx_description
1 polymer ?
#
loop_
_entity_poly.entity_id
_entity_poly.type
_entity_poly.pdbx_seq_one_letter_code
_entity_poly.pdbx_strand_id
1 'polypeptide(L)'
;LFPYTTLFRSYVSYQTQTVKDVPVVARQEAVLNIELSDANLQLQNVVVVAQRKLGTEMAVLNTVRKSLPVVNGISAQQISNTQDSDAAEVLRRIPGITIVDDRFIVVRGLAQRYNNVWLNNATTPSSETDSRAFSFDVLPSSLIDNMMIYKSPSAELPADFSGGFVRVMTKNIPDGNTFNVSYQMGFNTNATFRNFQLTDGTAKDYLGFGAGVRNLPSSFPAHLGEHSTDEAAAFTRQINQRWGINKFTAIPDQKISLTSHRSYDVGGWKIGNITNLNWSTGYDYSETVNNNYIAYDVKNDVSRPRFEYNDIRYKNTSKLGALFNWSFMKGDHKYEFRNFFSQRGVSALTQREGMNYYSDKAIRKWESLYTGRTTYSGQLGGTHTLQEDINKVDWTAGYAFAAYREPDRKIVNSILDE
;
A
#
# COMPACT_ATOMS: atom_id res chain seq x y z
N LEU A 1 53.96 -26.67 -56.30
CA LEU A 1 52.63 -26.90 -56.89
C LEU A 1 51.66 -27.20 -55.77
N PHE A 2 50.82 -26.21 -55.40
CA PHE A 2 49.71 -26.42 -54.52
C PHE A 2 48.50 -26.72 -55.36
N PRO A 3 47.91 -27.88 -55.35
CA PRO A 3 46.87 -28.28 -56.29
C PRO A 3 45.46 -27.76 -55.97
N TYR A 4 45.27 -27.01 -54.91
CA TYR A 4 43.93 -26.51 -54.54
C TYR A 4 43.98 -25.05 -54.12
N THR A 5 43.44 -24.19 -54.98
CA THR A 5 43.22 -22.77 -54.64
C THR A 5 41.75 -22.60 -54.31
N THR A 6 41.45 -22.37 -53.04
CA THR A 6 40.08 -22.01 -52.66
C THR A 6 39.92 -20.49 -52.69
N LEU A 7 39.09 -19.97 -53.56
CA LEU A 7 38.78 -18.57 -53.67
C LEU A 7 37.51 -18.26 -52.86
N PHE A 8 37.64 -17.43 -51.84
CA PHE A 8 36.50 -16.88 -51.10
C PHE A 8 36.15 -15.52 -51.68
N ARG A 9 34.88 -15.37 -52.05
CA ARG A 9 34.30 -14.07 -52.37
C ARG A 9 33.09 -13.85 -51.44
N SER A 10 33.13 -12.79 -50.67
CA SER A 10 32.04 -12.35 -49.80
C SER A 10 31.68 -10.94 -50.21
N TYR A 11 30.42 -10.68 -50.45
CA TYR A 11 29.87 -9.35 -50.69
C TYR A 11 28.72 -9.06 -49.70
N VAL A 12 28.70 -7.88 -49.16
CA VAL A 12 27.64 -7.47 -48.19
C VAL A 12 26.27 -7.60 -48.85
N SER A 13 25.33 -8.26 -48.20
CA SER A 13 23.96 -8.55 -48.66
C SER A 13 23.76 -9.76 -49.56
N TYR A 14 24.80 -10.56 -49.82
CA TYR A 14 24.69 -11.81 -50.61
C TYR A 14 25.11 -13.04 -49.76
N GLN A 15 24.52 -14.21 -50.09
CA GLN A 15 24.89 -15.45 -49.47
C GLN A 15 26.33 -15.86 -49.84
N THR A 16 27.10 -16.25 -48.84
CA THR A 16 28.46 -16.74 -49.09
C THR A 16 28.42 -18.07 -49.86
N GLN A 17 28.95 -18.06 -51.08
CA GLN A 17 29.00 -19.24 -51.93
C GLN A 17 30.45 -19.78 -51.98
N THR A 18 30.60 -21.06 -51.72
CA THR A 18 31.91 -21.75 -51.76
C THR A 18 31.94 -22.70 -52.97
N VAL A 19 32.77 -22.41 -53.95
CA VAL A 19 32.94 -23.31 -55.09
C VAL A 19 34.19 -24.13 -54.83
N LYS A 20 34.03 -25.46 -54.81
CA LYS A 20 35.10 -26.44 -54.62
C LYS A 20 35.49 -27.01 -55.97
N ASP A 21 36.71 -27.51 -56.08
CA ASP A 21 37.24 -28.25 -57.26
C ASP A 21 37.31 -27.43 -58.55
N VAL A 22 37.76 -26.17 -58.45
CA VAL A 22 37.98 -25.32 -59.66
C VAL A 22 39.18 -25.90 -60.44
N PRO A 23 38.97 -26.39 -61.69
CA PRO A 23 40.07 -26.95 -62.49
C PRO A 23 40.99 -25.81 -62.95
N VAL A 24 42.26 -25.90 -62.57
CA VAL A 24 43.30 -24.96 -63.01
C VAL A 24 44.25 -25.72 -63.95
N VAL A 25 44.24 -25.35 -65.26
CA VAL A 25 45.14 -25.91 -66.27
C VAL A 25 46.33 -24.97 -66.44
N ALA A 26 47.55 -25.55 -66.49
CA ALA A 26 48.77 -24.74 -66.65
C ALA A 26 48.73 -23.92 -67.96
N ARG A 27 48.97 -22.60 -67.86
CA ARG A 27 48.97 -21.59 -68.97
C ARG A 27 47.59 -21.26 -69.59
N GLN A 28 46.48 -21.59 -68.90
CA GLN A 28 45.16 -21.15 -69.31
C GLN A 28 44.50 -20.36 -68.20
N GLU A 29 43.73 -19.31 -68.53
CA GLU A 29 42.91 -18.58 -67.57
C GLU A 29 41.68 -19.42 -67.19
N ALA A 30 41.44 -19.62 -65.93
CA ALA A 30 40.20 -20.22 -65.43
C ALA A 30 39.20 -19.10 -65.19
N VAL A 31 38.15 -19.02 -66.01
CA VAL A 31 37.04 -18.06 -65.85
C VAL A 31 35.94 -18.76 -65.09
N LEU A 32 35.63 -18.21 -63.89
CA LEU A 32 34.55 -18.70 -63.04
C LEU A 32 33.46 -17.64 -62.96
N ASN A 33 32.28 -17.91 -63.50
CA ASN A 33 31.13 -17.07 -63.35
C ASN A 33 30.32 -17.56 -62.14
N ILE A 34 30.18 -16.69 -61.13
CA ILE A 34 29.45 -17.00 -59.90
C ILE A 34 28.24 -16.06 -59.83
N GLU A 35 27.06 -16.63 -59.84
CA GLU A 35 25.84 -15.90 -59.54
C GLU A 35 25.59 -15.86 -58.02
N LEU A 36 25.61 -14.68 -57.43
CA LEU A 36 25.34 -14.49 -56.02
C LEU A 36 23.85 -14.32 -55.81
N SER A 37 23.25 -15.14 -54.98
CA SER A 37 21.88 -14.98 -54.52
C SER A 37 21.80 -14.01 -53.37
N ASP A 38 20.79 -13.15 -53.36
CA ASP A 38 20.54 -12.22 -52.24
C ASP A 38 20.42 -12.99 -50.94
N ALA A 39 21.17 -12.56 -49.94
CA ALA A 39 20.93 -13.00 -48.58
C ALA A 39 19.64 -12.30 -48.09
N ASN A 40 18.49 -12.84 -48.48
CA ASN A 40 17.25 -12.51 -47.78
C ASN A 40 17.35 -13.05 -46.38
N LEU A 41 17.99 -12.27 -45.50
CA LEU A 41 17.72 -12.33 -44.07
C LEU A 41 16.25 -11.94 -43.92
N GLN A 42 15.35 -12.92 -44.01
CA GLN A 42 14.07 -12.78 -43.31
C GLN A 42 14.45 -12.59 -41.86
N LEU A 43 14.57 -11.33 -41.45
CA LEU A 43 14.46 -10.94 -40.06
C LEU A 43 13.13 -11.56 -39.61
N GLN A 44 13.18 -12.70 -38.95
CA GLN A 44 12.04 -13.12 -38.15
C GLN A 44 11.68 -11.88 -37.36
N ASN A 45 10.47 -11.38 -37.56
CA ASN A 45 9.94 -10.31 -36.73
C ASN A 45 10.10 -10.74 -35.29
N VAL A 46 11.18 -10.33 -34.67
CA VAL A 46 11.32 -10.37 -33.23
C VAL A 46 10.34 -9.30 -32.75
N VAL A 47 9.10 -9.73 -32.53
CA VAL A 47 8.13 -8.92 -31.81
C VAL A 47 8.70 -8.79 -30.40
N VAL A 48 9.51 -7.78 -30.19
CA VAL A 48 9.92 -7.36 -28.86
C VAL A 48 8.67 -6.75 -28.24
N VAL A 49 7.87 -7.59 -27.59
CA VAL A 49 6.82 -7.11 -26.68
C VAL A 49 7.56 -6.50 -25.49
N ALA A 50 7.96 -5.25 -25.66
CA ALA A 50 8.58 -4.48 -24.60
C ALA A 50 7.48 -4.20 -23.56
N GLN A 51 7.46 -4.96 -22.49
CA GLN A 51 6.62 -4.66 -21.34
C GLN A 51 7.08 -3.32 -20.77
N ARG A 52 6.23 -2.32 -20.86
CA ARG A 52 6.50 -1.01 -20.29
C ARG A 52 6.51 -1.15 -18.78
N LYS A 53 7.69 -1.14 -18.15
CA LYS A 53 7.84 -1.07 -16.69
C LYS A 53 7.39 0.30 -16.22
N LEU A 54 6.25 0.36 -15.55
CA LEU A 54 5.69 1.62 -15.02
C LEU A 54 6.31 2.01 -13.67
N GLY A 55 6.90 1.08 -12.94
CA GLY A 55 7.51 1.29 -11.63
C GLY A 55 8.90 1.96 -11.65
N THR A 56 9.42 2.35 -12.82
CA THR A 56 10.69 3.07 -12.93
C THR A 56 10.49 4.58 -12.89
N GLU A 57 11.47 5.31 -12.39
CA GLU A 57 11.44 6.77 -12.35
C GLU A 57 11.23 7.38 -13.73
N MET A 58 11.93 6.86 -14.75
CA MET A 58 11.81 7.32 -16.12
C MET A 58 10.39 7.11 -16.69
N ALA A 59 9.73 6.02 -16.35
CA ALA A 59 8.36 5.75 -16.79
C ALA A 59 7.35 6.72 -16.17
N VAL A 60 7.52 7.03 -14.88
CA VAL A 60 6.70 8.01 -14.17
C VAL A 60 6.93 9.41 -14.77
N LEU A 61 8.18 9.83 -14.96
CA LEU A 61 8.51 11.12 -15.60
C LEU A 61 7.92 11.25 -17.00
N ASN A 62 8.00 10.20 -17.83
CA ASN A 62 7.39 10.20 -19.15
C ASN A 62 5.86 10.30 -19.09
N THR A 63 5.23 9.69 -18.08
CA THR A 63 3.79 9.82 -17.87
C THR A 63 3.42 11.23 -17.46
N VAL A 64 4.16 11.85 -16.54
CA VAL A 64 4.00 13.26 -16.13
C VAL A 64 4.15 14.20 -17.32
N ARG A 65 5.19 14.02 -18.14
CA ARG A 65 5.43 14.87 -19.34
C ARG A 65 4.32 14.81 -20.40
N LYS A 66 3.67 13.65 -20.53
CA LYS A 66 2.59 13.44 -21.51
C LYS A 66 1.22 13.77 -20.95
N SER A 67 1.10 14.00 -19.64
CA SER A 67 -0.16 14.30 -18.99
C SER A 67 -0.60 15.74 -19.27
N LEU A 68 -1.86 15.92 -19.64
CA LEU A 68 -2.48 17.26 -19.80
C LEU A 68 -2.77 17.92 -18.43
N PRO A 69 -3.32 17.19 -17.43
CA PRO A 69 -3.54 17.75 -16.10
C PRO A 69 -2.24 17.92 -15.32
N VAL A 70 -2.28 18.78 -14.31
CA VAL A 70 -1.17 18.93 -13.36
C VAL A 70 -1.08 17.66 -12.52
N VAL A 71 0.01 16.91 -12.69
CA VAL A 71 0.22 15.63 -12.05
C VAL A 71 1.61 15.53 -11.43
N ASN A 72 1.71 14.89 -10.29
CA ASN A 72 2.96 14.43 -9.69
C ASN A 72 2.92 12.90 -9.61
N GLY A 73 4.07 12.27 -9.69
CA GLY A 73 4.17 10.83 -9.59
C GLY A 73 5.37 10.39 -8.77
N ILE A 74 5.26 9.22 -8.16
CA ILE A 74 6.37 8.55 -7.49
C ILE A 74 6.39 7.08 -7.94
N SER A 75 7.58 6.58 -8.22
CA SER A 75 7.82 5.22 -8.71
C SER A 75 8.21 4.25 -7.60
N ALA A 76 8.04 2.93 -7.83
CA ALA A 76 8.56 1.89 -6.93
C ALA A 76 10.06 2.04 -6.69
N GLN A 77 10.81 2.46 -7.70
CA GLN A 77 12.25 2.69 -7.60
C GLN A 77 12.56 3.81 -6.59
N GLN A 78 11.85 4.93 -6.65
CA GLN A 78 12.00 6.03 -5.67
C GLN A 78 11.56 5.60 -4.28
N ILE A 79 10.43 4.89 -4.16
CA ILE A 79 9.90 4.36 -2.89
C ILE A 79 10.90 3.39 -2.24
N SER A 80 11.58 2.55 -3.01
CA SER A 80 12.55 1.59 -2.48
C SER A 80 13.80 2.24 -1.89
N ASN A 81 14.12 3.47 -2.30
CA ASN A 81 15.24 4.26 -1.77
C ASN A 81 14.89 4.99 -0.46
N THR A 82 13.60 4.97 -0.09
CA THR A 82 13.12 5.53 1.17
C THR A 82 12.80 4.40 2.15
N GLN A 83 12.79 4.69 3.42
CA GLN A 83 12.44 3.70 4.47
C GLN A 83 10.96 3.80 4.85
N ASP A 84 10.13 4.39 4.00
CA ASP A 84 8.71 4.58 4.24
C ASP A 84 8.01 3.23 4.38
N SER A 85 7.18 3.09 5.39
CA SER A 85 6.50 1.83 5.71
C SER A 85 5.19 1.65 4.97
N ASP A 86 4.51 2.73 4.62
CA ASP A 86 3.20 2.71 3.97
C ASP A 86 3.02 3.88 2.98
N ALA A 87 1.89 3.85 2.27
CA ALA A 87 1.58 4.84 1.25
C ALA A 87 1.39 6.26 1.80
N ALA A 88 0.98 6.43 3.06
CA ALA A 88 0.82 7.75 3.66
C ALA A 88 2.18 8.43 3.83
N GLU A 89 3.18 7.70 4.34
CA GLU A 89 4.55 8.22 4.47
C GLU A 89 5.15 8.58 3.12
N VAL A 90 4.96 7.74 2.11
CA VAL A 90 5.41 8.00 0.73
C VAL A 90 4.79 9.29 0.18
N LEU A 91 3.48 9.48 0.36
CA LEU A 91 2.75 10.65 -0.14
C LEU A 91 3.17 11.96 0.53
N ARG A 92 3.66 11.90 1.77
CA ARG A 92 4.18 13.08 2.50
C ARG A 92 5.34 13.77 1.76
N ARG A 93 6.07 13.04 0.91
CA ARG A 93 7.20 13.55 0.12
C ARG A 93 6.78 14.30 -1.13
N ILE A 94 5.51 14.25 -1.49
CA ILE A 94 5.01 14.86 -2.72
C ILE A 94 4.59 16.30 -2.45
N PRO A 95 5.11 17.29 -3.22
CA PRO A 95 4.79 18.69 -3.02
C PRO A 95 3.27 18.95 -3.06
N GLY A 96 2.77 19.76 -2.13
CA GLY A 96 1.36 20.15 -2.04
C GLY A 96 0.44 19.07 -1.47
N ILE A 97 1.02 18.06 -0.82
CA ILE A 97 0.29 17.07 -0.03
C ILE A 97 0.69 17.23 1.44
N THR A 98 -0.30 17.22 2.30
CA THR A 98 -0.15 17.14 3.76
C THR A 98 -0.87 15.89 4.26
N ILE A 99 -0.28 15.22 5.24
CA ILE A 99 -0.87 14.03 5.86
C ILE A 99 -1.48 14.43 7.20
N VAL A 100 -2.74 14.06 7.40
CA VAL A 100 -3.48 14.25 8.66
C VAL A 100 -3.72 12.89 9.29
N ASP A 101 -3.59 12.79 10.62
CA ASP A 101 -3.71 11.56 11.41
C ASP A 101 -2.80 10.41 10.91
N ASP A 102 -1.66 10.72 10.31
CA ASP A 102 -0.69 9.78 9.71
C ASP A 102 -1.30 8.83 8.65
N ARG A 103 -2.44 9.19 8.05
CA ARG A 103 -3.18 8.29 7.15
C ARG A 103 -3.98 8.96 6.03
N PHE A 104 -4.47 10.18 6.23
CA PHE A 104 -5.29 10.87 5.26
C PHE A 104 -4.51 11.94 4.54
N ILE A 105 -4.78 12.07 3.25
CA ILE A 105 -4.19 13.14 2.44
C ILE A 105 -5.08 14.37 2.41
N VAL A 106 -4.43 15.50 2.49
CA VAL A 106 -4.97 16.83 2.21
C VAL A 106 -4.21 17.38 1.02
N VAL A 107 -4.88 17.60 -0.08
CA VAL A 107 -4.27 18.10 -1.31
C VAL A 107 -4.57 19.58 -1.46
N ARG A 108 -3.53 20.41 -1.53
CA ARG A 108 -3.66 21.87 -1.65
C ARG A 108 -4.57 22.50 -0.60
N GLY A 109 -4.53 22.01 0.64
CA GLY A 109 -5.35 22.51 1.76
C GLY A 109 -6.81 22.03 1.77
N LEU A 110 -7.24 21.24 0.77
CA LEU A 110 -8.59 20.68 0.75
C LEU A 110 -8.63 19.38 1.54
N ALA A 111 -9.57 19.28 2.47
CA ALA A 111 -9.74 18.16 3.39
C ALA A 111 -9.89 16.81 2.65
N GLN A 112 -9.59 15.73 3.35
CA GLN A 112 -9.55 14.36 2.84
C GLN A 112 -10.82 13.91 2.10
N ARG A 113 -12.00 14.39 2.50
CA ARG A 113 -13.29 14.06 1.88
C ARG A 113 -13.45 14.57 0.44
N TYR A 114 -12.62 15.52 0.03
CA TYR A 114 -12.61 16.10 -1.31
C TYR A 114 -11.63 15.44 -2.26
N ASN A 115 -10.91 14.42 -1.78
CA ASN A 115 -9.96 13.64 -2.56
C ASN A 115 -10.58 12.30 -2.96
N ASN A 116 -10.28 11.83 -4.15
CA ASN A 116 -10.67 10.50 -4.61
C ASN A 116 -9.44 9.62 -4.82
N VAL A 117 -9.59 8.32 -4.59
CA VAL A 117 -8.49 7.35 -4.68
C VAL A 117 -8.93 6.14 -5.46
N TRP A 118 -8.14 5.77 -6.46
CA TRP A 118 -8.28 4.50 -7.15
C TRP A 118 -7.08 3.61 -6.88
N LEU A 119 -7.36 2.37 -6.54
CA LEU A 119 -6.38 1.29 -6.44
C LEU A 119 -6.52 0.40 -7.66
N ASN A 120 -5.45 0.30 -8.48
CA ASN A 120 -5.43 -0.50 -9.72
C ASN A 120 -6.60 -0.18 -10.68
N ASN A 121 -6.92 1.09 -10.84
CA ASN A 121 -8.01 1.60 -11.69
C ASN A 121 -9.45 1.28 -11.20
N ALA A 122 -9.61 0.87 -9.95
CA ALA A 122 -10.93 0.73 -9.33
C ALA A 122 -11.05 1.62 -8.09
N THR A 123 -12.27 2.05 -7.79
CA THR A 123 -12.57 2.86 -6.61
C THR A 123 -12.21 2.12 -5.32
N THR A 124 -11.74 2.86 -4.32
CA THR A 124 -11.43 2.30 -3.01
C THR A 124 -12.54 2.60 -2.00
N PRO A 125 -12.90 1.64 -1.14
CA PRO A 125 -13.82 1.89 -0.05
C PRO A 125 -13.16 2.69 1.06
N SER A 126 -13.95 3.50 1.78
CA SER A 126 -13.51 4.11 3.04
C SER A 126 -13.67 3.11 4.19
N SER A 127 -12.67 3.07 5.08
CA SER A 127 -12.74 2.36 6.36
C SER A 127 -13.19 3.26 7.52
N GLU A 128 -13.57 4.50 7.24
CA GLU A 128 -13.97 5.46 8.24
C GLU A 128 -15.50 5.59 8.29
N THR A 129 -16.06 5.72 9.49
CA THR A 129 -17.50 5.80 9.71
C THR A 129 -18.09 7.14 9.27
N ASP A 130 -17.35 8.24 9.47
CA ASP A 130 -17.84 9.60 9.31
C ASP A 130 -17.18 10.35 8.14
N SER A 131 -16.35 9.71 7.37
CA SER A 131 -15.60 10.37 6.29
C SER A 131 -15.44 9.45 5.07
N ARG A 132 -15.76 10.01 3.90
CA ARG A 132 -15.42 9.37 2.62
C ARG A 132 -13.95 9.62 2.31
N ALA A 133 -13.06 8.94 3.02
CA ALA A 133 -11.64 9.10 2.84
C ALA A 133 -10.93 7.73 2.82
N PHE A 134 -9.97 7.57 1.92
CA PHE A 134 -9.11 6.38 1.91
C PHE A 134 -7.98 6.54 2.92
N SER A 135 -7.78 5.53 3.74
CA SER A 135 -6.72 5.47 4.75
C SER A 135 -5.45 4.88 4.11
N PHE A 136 -4.47 5.72 3.77
CA PHE A 136 -3.27 5.30 3.04
C PHE A 136 -2.31 4.44 3.88
N ASP A 137 -2.44 4.44 5.19
CA ASP A 137 -1.66 3.61 6.11
C ASP A 137 -1.98 2.11 6.04
N VAL A 138 -3.08 1.74 5.35
CA VAL A 138 -3.43 0.33 5.14
C VAL A 138 -2.62 -0.30 3.99
N LEU A 139 -1.99 0.51 3.13
CA LEU A 139 -1.27 0.06 1.95
C LEU A 139 0.25 0.11 2.18
N PRO A 140 0.91 -1.03 2.38
CA PRO A 140 2.36 -1.09 2.56
C PRO A 140 3.11 -0.57 1.33
N SER A 141 4.15 0.23 1.56
CA SER A 141 4.97 0.84 0.49
C SER A 141 5.58 -0.19 -0.46
N SER A 142 5.96 -1.36 0.07
CA SER A 142 6.57 -2.46 -0.70
C SER A 142 5.68 -3.04 -1.80
N LEU A 143 4.35 -2.86 -1.70
CA LEU A 143 3.36 -3.35 -2.67
C LEU A 143 3.13 -2.38 -3.83
N ILE A 144 3.59 -1.14 -3.70
CA ILE A 144 3.31 -0.07 -4.65
C ILE A 144 4.27 -0.16 -5.85
N ASP A 145 3.72 -0.12 -7.05
CA ASP A 145 4.47 0.02 -8.29
C ASP A 145 4.69 1.50 -8.64
N ASN A 146 3.61 2.27 -8.61
CA ASN A 146 3.66 3.72 -8.73
C ASN A 146 2.43 4.37 -8.11
N MET A 147 2.55 5.65 -7.80
CA MET A 147 1.42 6.50 -7.42
C MET A 147 1.45 7.77 -8.26
N MET A 148 0.29 8.13 -8.82
CA MET A 148 0.09 9.34 -9.60
C MET A 148 -0.96 10.22 -8.91
N ILE A 149 -0.63 11.49 -8.68
CA ILE A 149 -1.49 12.44 -7.99
C ILE A 149 -1.87 13.54 -8.97
N TYR A 150 -3.11 13.53 -9.40
CA TYR A 150 -3.69 14.52 -10.30
C TYR A 150 -4.26 15.66 -9.48
N LYS A 151 -3.79 16.87 -9.75
CA LYS A 151 -4.18 18.08 -9.04
C LYS A 151 -5.13 18.97 -9.83
N SER A 152 -5.41 18.61 -11.07
CA SER A 152 -6.42 19.26 -11.91
C SER A 152 -7.27 18.20 -12.58
N PRO A 153 -8.55 18.49 -12.88
CA PRO A 153 -9.44 17.57 -13.56
C PRO A 153 -9.02 17.32 -15.01
N SER A 154 -9.40 16.17 -15.53
CA SER A 154 -9.26 15.76 -16.92
C SER A 154 -10.44 14.87 -17.28
N ALA A 155 -10.79 14.80 -18.56
CA ALA A 155 -11.92 14.00 -19.04
C ALA A 155 -11.79 12.49 -18.75
N GLU A 156 -10.57 12.00 -18.55
CA GLU A 156 -10.26 10.60 -18.22
C GLU A 156 -10.37 10.27 -16.72
N LEU A 157 -10.56 11.30 -15.88
CA LEU A 157 -10.62 11.16 -14.43
C LEU A 157 -12.08 11.26 -13.94
N PRO A 158 -12.40 10.65 -12.78
CA PRO A 158 -13.71 10.81 -12.18
C PRO A 158 -13.99 12.27 -11.83
N ALA A 159 -15.24 12.70 -11.92
CA ALA A 159 -15.63 14.09 -11.66
C ALA A 159 -15.86 14.41 -10.18
N ASP A 160 -15.75 13.43 -9.29
CA ASP A 160 -16.14 13.52 -7.88
C ASP A 160 -14.98 13.89 -6.93
N PHE A 161 -14.00 14.66 -7.41
CA PHE A 161 -12.96 15.23 -6.57
C PHE A 161 -12.78 16.72 -6.82
N SER A 162 -12.34 17.46 -5.78
CA SER A 162 -12.02 18.90 -5.86
C SER A 162 -10.60 19.19 -5.37
N GLY A 163 -10.06 18.35 -4.48
CA GLY A 163 -8.70 18.48 -3.96
C GLY A 163 -7.67 17.82 -4.88
N GLY A 164 -7.71 16.52 -4.96
CA GLY A 164 -6.84 15.70 -5.79
C GLY A 164 -7.40 14.32 -6.04
N PHE A 165 -6.96 13.74 -7.14
CA PHE A 165 -7.22 12.34 -7.48
C PHE A 165 -5.92 11.55 -7.38
N VAL A 166 -5.90 10.47 -6.59
CA VAL A 166 -4.73 9.61 -6.42
C VAL A 166 -4.98 8.27 -7.09
N ARG A 167 -4.15 7.94 -8.04
CA ARG A 167 -4.13 6.61 -8.65
C ARG A 167 -2.95 5.83 -8.09
N VAL A 168 -3.23 4.76 -7.39
CA VAL A 168 -2.23 3.83 -6.85
C VAL A 168 -2.23 2.57 -7.69
N MET A 169 -1.07 2.19 -8.20
CA MET A 169 -0.87 0.92 -8.91
C MET A 169 -0.03 0.00 -8.05
N THR A 170 -0.48 -1.22 -7.85
CA THR A 170 0.29 -2.26 -7.17
C THR A 170 1.14 -3.05 -8.16
N LYS A 171 2.25 -3.59 -7.68
CA LYS A 171 3.11 -4.48 -8.48
C LYS A 171 2.29 -5.66 -9.02
N ASN A 172 2.46 -5.98 -10.30
CA ASN A 172 1.68 -7.04 -10.95
C ASN A 172 2.49 -7.93 -11.88
N ILE A 173 3.49 -7.39 -12.56
CA ILE A 173 4.31 -8.15 -13.52
C ILE A 173 5.69 -8.36 -12.91
N PRO A 174 6.12 -9.62 -12.71
CA PRO A 174 7.44 -9.90 -12.19
C PRO A 174 8.52 -9.67 -13.24
N ASP A 175 9.67 -9.15 -12.80
CA ASP A 175 10.87 -8.99 -13.64
C ASP A 175 11.66 -10.28 -13.80
N GLY A 176 11.32 -11.32 -13.05
CA GLY A 176 11.99 -12.61 -13.02
C GLY A 176 11.57 -13.41 -11.79
N ASN A 177 12.19 -14.58 -11.62
CA ASN A 177 11.92 -15.45 -10.47
C ASN A 177 12.78 -15.02 -9.29
N THR A 178 12.14 -14.45 -8.26
CA THR A 178 12.80 -14.04 -7.02
C THR A 178 12.00 -14.48 -5.81
N PHE A 179 12.70 -14.74 -4.73
CA PHE A 179 12.11 -14.94 -3.42
C PHE A 179 12.92 -14.17 -2.39
N ASN A 180 12.27 -13.19 -1.74
CA ASN A 180 12.91 -12.33 -0.77
C ASN A 180 12.21 -12.44 0.58
N VAL A 181 12.99 -12.56 1.62
CA VAL A 181 12.58 -12.46 3.02
C VAL A 181 13.30 -11.27 3.62
N SER A 182 12.57 -10.35 4.20
CA SER A 182 13.15 -9.23 4.93
C SER A 182 12.62 -9.17 6.35
N TYR A 183 13.52 -8.90 7.27
CA TYR A 183 13.22 -8.57 8.66
C TYR A 183 13.83 -7.22 8.98
N GLN A 184 13.02 -6.33 9.53
CA GLN A 184 13.43 -5.01 9.98
C GLN A 184 13.08 -4.84 11.45
N MET A 185 13.97 -4.18 12.18
CA MET A 185 13.77 -3.78 13.56
C MET A 185 13.88 -2.26 13.64
N GLY A 186 12.90 -1.63 14.29
CA GLY A 186 12.86 -0.18 14.51
C GLY A 186 12.96 0.14 16.01
N PHE A 187 13.62 1.24 16.33
CA PHE A 187 13.75 1.72 17.70
C PHE A 187 13.05 3.06 17.84
N ASN A 188 12.07 3.12 18.74
CA ASN A 188 11.41 4.33 19.15
C ASN A 188 11.96 4.77 20.50
N THR A 189 12.66 5.89 20.55
CA THR A 189 13.31 6.38 21.79
C THR A 189 12.36 6.62 22.95
N ASN A 190 11.07 6.86 22.66
CA ASN A 190 10.05 7.11 23.66
C ASN A 190 9.37 5.83 24.17
N ALA A 191 9.47 4.72 23.43
CA ALA A 191 8.76 3.47 23.77
C ALA A 191 9.70 2.29 23.98
N THR A 192 10.69 2.07 23.08
CA THR A 192 11.52 0.86 23.07
C THR A 192 12.34 0.73 24.36
N PHE A 193 12.26 -0.45 24.97
CA PHE A 193 12.90 -0.81 26.24
C PHE A 193 12.43 0.02 27.45
N ARG A 194 11.29 0.74 27.32
CA ARG A 194 10.69 1.47 28.41
C ARG A 194 9.48 0.73 28.97
N ASN A 195 9.07 1.11 30.18
CA ASN A 195 7.83 0.62 30.78
C ASN A 195 6.65 1.04 29.90
N PHE A 196 5.89 0.08 29.47
CA PHE A 196 4.74 0.24 28.60
C PHE A 196 3.49 -0.34 29.25
N GLN A 197 2.33 0.23 28.96
CA GLN A 197 1.08 -0.17 29.59
C GLN A 197 0.00 -0.37 28.51
N LEU A 198 -0.70 -1.48 28.59
CA LEU A 198 -1.90 -1.75 27.78
C LEU A 198 -2.88 -2.57 28.63
N THR A 199 -4.14 -2.55 28.24
CA THR A 199 -5.13 -3.48 28.79
C THR A 199 -4.91 -4.89 28.22
N ASP A 200 -5.48 -5.88 28.90
CA ASP A 200 -5.40 -7.29 28.48
C ASP A 200 -5.80 -7.47 27.02
N GLY A 201 -4.87 -8.03 26.27
CA GLY A 201 -5.04 -8.38 24.87
C GLY A 201 -5.13 -9.88 24.64
N THR A 202 -5.07 -10.27 23.38
CA THR A 202 -4.98 -11.65 22.93
C THR A 202 -3.89 -11.80 21.88
N ALA A 203 -3.44 -13.02 21.61
CA ALA A 203 -2.50 -13.30 20.53
C ALA A 203 -2.98 -12.80 19.15
N LYS A 204 -4.30 -12.68 18.95
CA LYS A 204 -4.89 -12.13 17.73
C LYS A 204 -4.62 -10.63 17.53
N ASP A 205 -4.31 -9.91 18.60
CA ASP A 205 -3.97 -8.49 18.54
C ASP A 205 -2.68 -8.27 17.74
N TYR A 206 -1.70 -9.19 17.86
CA TYR A 206 -0.45 -9.14 17.08
C TYR A 206 -0.64 -9.31 15.58
N LEU A 207 -1.76 -9.86 15.15
CA LEU A 207 -2.15 -9.98 13.74
C LEU A 207 -3.18 -8.93 13.32
N GLY A 208 -3.61 -8.04 14.24
CA GLY A 208 -4.63 -7.03 13.99
C GLY A 208 -6.07 -7.53 14.06
N PHE A 209 -6.32 -8.79 14.47
CA PHE A 209 -7.66 -9.41 14.52
C PHE A 209 -8.29 -9.42 15.93
N GLY A 210 -7.82 -8.60 16.84
CA GLY A 210 -8.29 -8.56 18.22
C GLY A 210 -9.73 -8.08 18.42
N ALA A 211 -10.38 -7.53 17.39
CA ALA A 211 -11.77 -7.07 17.48
C ALA A 211 -12.75 -8.19 17.84
N GLY A 212 -12.59 -9.39 17.24
CA GLY A 212 -13.54 -10.48 17.40
C GLY A 212 -13.71 -10.99 18.83
N VAL A 213 -12.66 -10.94 19.63
CA VAL A 213 -12.70 -11.38 21.05
C VAL A 213 -13.24 -10.32 21.99
N ARG A 214 -13.47 -9.12 21.49
CA ARG A 214 -14.00 -7.96 22.22
C ARG A 214 -15.43 -7.61 21.81
N ASN A 215 -15.98 -8.29 20.84
CA ASN A 215 -17.38 -8.10 20.42
C ASN A 215 -18.33 -8.45 21.55
N LEU A 216 -19.47 -7.79 21.57
CA LEU A 216 -20.61 -8.24 22.39
C LEU A 216 -21.02 -9.65 21.94
N PRO A 217 -21.43 -10.52 22.87
CA PRO A 217 -22.01 -11.81 22.55
C PRO A 217 -23.20 -11.64 21.60
N SER A 218 -23.43 -12.61 20.71
CA SER A 218 -24.58 -12.58 19.79
C SER A 218 -25.94 -12.60 20.49
N SER A 219 -25.97 -13.07 21.74
CA SER A 219 -27.14 -13.09 22.63
C SER A 219 -27.41 -11.72 23.28
N PHE A 220 -26.51 -10.73 23.14
CA PHE A 220 -26.67 -9.43 23.79
C PHE A 220 -27.77 -8.64 23.06
N PRO A 221 -28.81 -8.15 23.78
CA PRO A 221 -29.93 -7.43 23.16
C PRO A 221 -29.53 -6.06 22.61
N ALA A 222 -30.19 -5.61 21.57
CA ALA A 222 -29.98 -4.30 20.99
C ALA A 222 -30.43 -3.17 21.94
N HIS A 223 -31.47 -3.42 22.74
CA HIS A 223 -32.07 -2.48 23.69
C HIS A 223 -32.14 -3.08 25.09
N LEU A 224 -31.13 -2.83 25.89
CA LEU A 224 -31.04 -3.39 27.26
C LEU A 224 -32.17 -2.88 28.17
N GLY A 225 -32.67 -1.67 27.95
CA GLY A 225 -33.73 -1.06 28.73
C GLY A 225 -35.12 -1.67 28.59
N GLU A 226 -35.31 -2.57 27.61
CA GLU A 226 -36.57 -3.32 27.40
C GLU A 226 -36.63 -4.60 28.25
N HIS A 227 -35.54 -4.95 28.95
CA HIS A 227 -35.41 -6.14 29.77
C HIS A 227 -35.53 -5.81 31.25
N SER A 228 -35.92 -6.80 32.05
CA SER A 228 -35.92 -6.68 33.51
C SER A 228 -34.50 -6.44 34.06
N THR A 229 -34.41 -5.89 35.25
CA THR A 229 -33.12 -5.63 35.93
C THR A 229 -32.25 -6.87 36.03
N ASP A 230 -32.87 -8.02 36.34
CA ASP A 230 -32.14 -9.30 36.49
C ASP A 230 -31.62 -9.82 35.14
N GLU A 231 -32.41 -9.72 34.09
CA GLU A 231 -31.98 -10.08 32.74
C GLU A 231 -30.87 -9.14 32.24
N ALA A 232 -31.04 -7.83 32.45
CA ALA A 232 -30.01 -6.85 32.11
C ALA A 232 -28.70 -7.12 32.83
N ALA A 233 -28.75 -7.49 34.11
CA ALA A 233 -27.59 -7.89 34.89
C ALA A 233 -26.95 -9.18 34.34
N ALA A 234 -27.74 -10.16 33.91
CA ALA A 234 -27.25 -11.40 33.31
C ALA A 234 -26.56 -11.14 31.97
N PHE A 235 -27.08 -10.28 31.09
CA PHE A 235 -26.41 -9.86 29.87
C PHE A 235 -25.13 -9.09 30.14
N THR A 236 -25.13 -8.17 31.10
CA THR A 236 -23.95 -7.39 31.46
C THR A 236 -22.77 -8.26 31.95
N ARG A 237 -23.06 -9.38 32.64
CA ARG A 237 -22.02 -10.34 33.04
C ARG A 237 -21.36 -11.07 31.87
N GLN A 238 -21.97 -11.08 30.70
CA GLN A 238 -21.41 -11.71 29.49
C GLN A 238 -20.44 -10.79 28.74
N ILE A 239 -20.44 -9.49 29.05
CA ILE A 239 -19.52 -8.53 28.45
C ILE A 239 -18.08 -8.85 28.90
N ASN A 240 -17.11 -8.54 28.05
CA ASN A 240 -15.69 -8.72 28.37
C ASN A 240 -15.31 -7.95 29.66
N GLN A 241 -15.00 -8.70 30.71
CA GLN A 241 -14.67 -8.16 32.04
C GLN A 241 -13.16 -7.89 32.23
N ARG A 242 -12.37 -7.84 31.17
CA ARG A 242 -10.93 -7.56 31.24
C ARG A 242 -10.68 -6.07 31.39
N TRP A 243 -10.54 -5.60 32.63
CA TRP A 243 -10.28 -4.21 32.98
C TRP A 243 -8.83 -3.96 33.41
N GLY A 244 -8.03 -5.03 33.53
CA GLY A 244 -6.66 -4.97 33.99
C GLY A 244 -5.75 -4.19 33.05
N ILE A 245 -4.85 -3.39 33.64
CA ILE A 245 -3.75 -2.74 32.93
C ILE A 245 -2.48 -3.54 33.19
N ASN A 246 -1.90 -4.08 32.14
CA ASN A 246 -0.64 -4.80 32.19
C ASN A 246 0.53 -3.85 31.96
N LYS A 247 1.57 -4.01 32.75
CA LYS A 247 2.84 -3.31 32.62
C LYS A 247 3.89 -4.28 32.09
N PHE A 248 4.58 -3.89 31.04
CA PHE A 248 5.65 -4.68 30.43
C PHE A 248 6.69 -3.76 29.79
N THR A 249 7.83 -4.32 29.40
CA THR A 249 8.84 -3.57 28.65
C THR A 249 8.55 -3.69 27.16
N ALA A 250 8.36 -2.56 26.48
CA ALA A 250 8.12 -2.56 25.05
C ALA A 250 9.35 -3.08 24.30
N ILE A 251 9.13 -4.02 23.38
CA ILE A 251 10.16 -4.52 22.48
C ILE A 251 10.34 -3.56 21.29
N PRO A 252 11.47 -3.60 20.57
CA PRO A 252 11.61 -2.86 19.33
C PRO A 252 10.49 -3.15 18.32
N ASP A 253 10.16 -2.18 17.50
CA ASP A 253 9.23 -2.34 16.38
C ASP A 253 9.74 -3.42 15.43
N GLN A 254 8.87 -4.26 14.93
CA GLN A 254 9.21 -5.38 14.06
C GLN A 254 8.42 -5.33 12.76
N LYS A 255 9.09 -5.67 11.68
CA LYS A 255 8.46 -5.82 10.35
C LYS A 255 9.07 -7.04 9.65
N ILE A 256 8.21 -7.94 9.18
CA ILE A 256 8.56 -9.10 8.38
C ILE A 256 7.87 -8.94 7.03
N SER A 257 8.60 -9.14 5.94
CA SER A 257 8.03 -9.17 4.60
C SER A 257 8.56 -10.37 3.83
N LEU A 258 7.64 -11.12 3.23
CA LEU A 258 7.91 -12.23 2.33
C LEU A 258 7.41 -11.83 0.94
N THR A 259 8.30 -11.83 -0.04
CA THR A 259 7.94 -11.49 -1.42
C THR A 259 8.39 -12.59 -2.36
N SER A 260 7.46 -13.10 -3.17
CA SER A 260 7.73 -14.08 -4.21
C SER A 260 7.30 -13.53 -5.56
N HIS A 261 8.23 -13.49 -6.49
CA HIS A 261 7.97 -13.22 -7.90
C HIS A 261 8.18 -14.50 -8.68
N ARG A 262 7.25 -14.87 -9.53
CA ARG A 262 7.33 -16.05 -10.38
C ARG A 262 6.88 -15.72 -11.80
N SER A 263 7.64 -16.17 -12.77
CA SER A 263 7.33 -16.04 -14.18
C SER A 263 7.43 -17.42 -14.84
N TYR A 264 6.41 -17.78 -15.61
CA TYR A 264 6.31 -19.05 -16.31
C TYR A 264 5.96 -18.78 -17.77
N ASP A 265 6.59 -19.56 -18.66
CA ASP A 265 6.25 -19.58 -20.09
C ASP A 265 5.66 -20.96 -20.40
N VAL A 266 4.35 -21.04 -20.65
CA VAL A 266 3.62 -22.28 -20.87
C VAL A 266 2.66 -22.13 -22.06
N GLY A 267 2.87 -22.94 -23.12
CA GLY A 267 1.97 -22.95 -24.28
C GLY A 267 1.79 -21.60 -24.96
N GLY A 268 2.85 -20.78 -25.00
CA GLY A 268 2.84 -19.43 -25.58
C GLY A 268 2.18 -18.38 -24.67
N TRP A 269 1.79 -18.76 -23.43
CA TRP A 269 1.38 -17.83 -22.39
C TRP A 269 2.57 -17.44 -21.52
N LYS A 270 2.75 -16.14 -21.31
CA LYS A 270 3.59 -15.61 -20.24
C LYS A 270 2.73 -15.38 -19.01
N ILE A 271 3.01 -16.14 -17.97
CA ILE A 271 2.24 -16.10 -16.71
C ILE A 271 3.13 -15.50 -15.64
N GLY A 272 2.69 -14.41 -15.03
CA GLY A 272 3.36 -13.77 -13.92
C GLY A 272 2.57 -13.91 -12.62
N ASN A 273 3.26 -14.18 -11.52
CA ASN A 273 2.69 -14.11 -10.18
C ASN A 273 3.57 -13.24 -9.28
N ILE A 274 2.92 -12.35 -8.55
CA ILE A 274 3.53 -11.60 -7.45
C ILE A 274 2.72 -11.89 -6.19
N THR A 275 3.37 -12.50 -5.23
CA THR A 275 2.83 -12.74 -3.89
C THR A 275 3.66 -11.97 -2.88
N ASN A 276 3.02 -11.17 -2.04
CA ASN A 276 3.67 -10.51 -0.92
C ASN A 276 2.85 -10.71 0.33
N LEU A 277 3.51 -11.09 1.42
CA LEU A 277 2.95 -11.12 2.76
C LEU A 277 3.82 -10.23 3.63
N ASN A 278 3.20 -9.32 4.35
CA ASN A 278 3.90 -8.46 5.29
C ASN A 278 3.16 -8.42 6.62
N TRP A 279 3.94 -8.39 7.67
CA TRP A 279 3.48 -8.22 9.03
C TRP A 279 4.36 -7.19 9.73
N SER A 280 3.75 -6.34 10.55
CA SER A 280 4.49 -5.41 11.40
C SER A 280 3.77 -5.18 12.71
N THR A 281 4.55 -4.92 13.77
CA THR A 281 4.04 -4.44 15.05
C THR A 281 4.96 -3.35 15.57
N GLY A 282 4.37 -2.32 16.18
CA GLY A 282 5.12 -1.19 16.73
C GLY A 282 4.45 -0.62 17.96
N TYR A 283 5.27 0.05 18.78
CA TYR A 283 4.89 0.65 20.05
C TYR A 283 5.18 2.14 20.02
N ASP A 284 4.18 2.93 20.38
CA ASP A 284 4.26 4.37 20.42
C ASP A 284 3.80 4.92 21.77
N TYR A 285 4.56 5.85 22.31
CA TYR A 285 4.29 6.53 23.56
C TYR A 285 4.30 8.03 23.33
N SER A 286 3.28 8.71 23.81
CA SER A 286 3.19 10.16 23.74
C SER A 286 2.64 10.76 25.02
N GLU A 287 3.17 11.92 25.38
CA GLU A 287 2.64 12.79 26.44
C GLU A 287 2.09 14.05 25.78
N THR A 288 0.90 14.46 26.19
CA THR A 288 0.23 15.63 25.62
C THR A 288 -0.35 16.47 26.76
N VAL A 289 0.01 17.74 26.79
CA VAL A 289 -0.62 18.72 27.65
C VAL A 289 -1.88 19.22 26.95
N ASN A 290 -3.02 19.10 27.60
CA ASN A 290 -4.34 19.46 27.07
C ASN A 290 -5.01 20.46 28.02
N ASN A 291 -4.84 21.76 27.71
CA ASN A 291 -5.33 22.84 28.51
C ASN A 291 -6.42 23.62 27.76
N ASN A 292 -7.41 24.10 28.49
CA ASN A 292 -8.45 24.99 27.97
C ASN A 292 -8.63 26.16 28.90
N TYR A 293 -8.73 27.37 28.34
CA TYR A 293 -8.86 28.61 29.09
C TYR A 293 -10.21 29.27 28.77
N ILE A 294 -10.86 29.82 29.80
CA ILE A 294 -12.15 30.53 29.67
C ILE A 294 -11.91 31.96 29.24
N ALA A 295 -10.94 32.62 29.88
CA ALA A 295 -10.63 34.01 29.67
C ALA A 295 -9.17 34.33 30.04
N TYR A 296 -8.68 35.43 29.46
CA TYR A 296 -7.42 36.05 29.81
C TYR A 296 -7.68 37.40 30.47
N ASP A 297 -7.24 37.58 31.71
CA ASP A 297 -7.32 38.84 32.45
C ASP A 297 -6.10 39.71 32.09
N VAL A 298 -6.31 40.62 31.15
CA VAL A 298 -5.27 41.53 30.63
C VAL A 298 -4.69 42.44 31.73
N LYS A 299 -5.50 42.80 32.74
CA LYS A 299 -5.10 43.71 33.80
C LYS A 299 -4.11 43.09 34.79
N ASN A 300 -4.32 41.81 35.07
CA ASN A 300 -3.52 41.05 36.03
C ASN A 300 -2.53 40.10 35.35
N ASP A 301 -2.50 40.05 34.00
CA ASP A 301 -1.69 39.12 33.18
C ASP A 301 -1.87 37.66 33.59
N VAL A 302 -3.14 37.23 33.81
CA VAL A 302 -3.48 35.90 34.29
C VAL A 302 -4.50 35.23 33.38
N SER A 303 -4.19 34.02 32.92
CA SER A 303 -5.15 33.14 32.26
C SER A 303 -6.02 32.42 33.28
N ARG A 304 -7.33 32.36 33.02
CA ARG A 304 -8.27 31.56 33.83
C ARG A 304 -8.50 30.20 33.17
N PRO A 305 -7.88 29.13 33.65
CA PRO A 305 -8.06 27.80 33.06
C PRO A 305 -9.46 27.26 33.34
N ARG A 306 -10.04 26.56 32.37
CA ARG A 306 -11.20 25.72 32.53
C ARG A 306 -10.79 24.33 33.00
N PHE A 307 -9.74 23.80 32.42
CA PHE A 307 -9.06 22.57 32.82
C PHE A 307 -7.61 22.57 32.35
N GLU A 308 -6.80 21.85 33.07
CA GLU A 308 -5.40 21.55 32.74
C GLU A 308 -5.16 20.06 32.94
N TYR A 309 -4.89 19.35 31.86
CA TYR A 309 -4.70 17.92 31.86
C TYR A 309 -3.37 17.53 31.25
N ASN A 310 -2.78 16.48 31.79
CA ASN A 310 -1.68 15.74 31.19
C ASN A 310 -2.21 14.37 30.72
N ASP A 311 -2.08 14.09 29.43
CA ASP A 311 -2.50 12.86 28.78
C ASP A 311 -1.28 12.02 28.44
N ILE A 312 -1.19 10.82 28.98
CA ILE A 312 -0.20 9.82 28.64
C ILE A 312 -0.89 8.77 27.78
N ARG A 313 -0.38 8.55 26.57
CA ARG A 313 -0.94 7.59 25.63
C ARG A 313 0.07 6.52 25.26
N TYR A 314 -0.32 5.27 25.46
CA TYR A 314 0.37 4.07 25.02
C TYR A 314 -0.41 3.48 23.85
N LYS A 315 0.25 3.21 22.74
CA LYS A 315 -0.39 2.70 21.52
C LYS A 315 0.45 1.58 20.92
N ASN A 316 -0.14 0.40 20.75
CA ASN A 316 0.42 -0.69 19.96
C ASN A 316 -0.36 -0.79 18.64
N THR A 317 0.36 -0.83 17.54
CA THR A 317 -0.22 -0.99 16.20
C THR A 317 0.32 -2.25 15.56
N SER A 318 -0.55 -3.15 15.16
CA SER A 318 -0.19 -4.35 14.39
C SER A 318 -0.87 -4.32 13.02
N LYS A 319 -0.10 -4.62 11.98
CA LYS A 319 -0.57 -4.62 10.59
C LYS A 319 -0.24 -5.96 9.94
N LEU A 320 -1.18 -6.52 9.19
CA LEU A 320 -0.99 -7.66 8.32
C LEU A 320 -1.45 -7.27 6.92
N GLY A 321 -0.61 -7.45 5.92
CA GLY A 321 -0.93 -7.17 4.53
C GLY A 321 -0.63 -8.37 3.65
N ALA A 322 -1.47 -8.58 2.64
CA ALA A 322 -1.25 -9.59 1.61
C ALA A 322 -1.56 -9.03 0.23
N LEU A 323 -0.70 -9.34 -0.72
CA LEU A 323 -0.91 -9.11 -2.14
C LEU A 323 -0.77 -10.45 -2.86
N PHE A 324 -1.72 -10.75 -3.75
CA PHE A 324 -1.69 -11.96 -4.55
C PHE A 324 -2.17 -11.65 -5.95
N ASN A 325 -1.23 -11.32 -6.84
CA ASN A 325 -1.52 -10.88 -8.19
C ASN A 325 -1.05 -11.89 -9.21
N TRP A 326 -1.87 -12.09 -10.24
CA TRP A 326 -1.55 -12.89 -11.42
C TRP A 326 -1.73 -12.06 -12.68
N SER A 327 -0.84 -12.29 -13.64
CA SER A 327 -0.92 -11.74 -14.98
C SER A 327 -0.75 -12.85 -16.00
N PHE A 328 -1.58 -12.86 -17.03
CA PHE A 328 -1.57 -13.83 -18.10
C PHE A 328 -1.50 -13.06 -19.41
N MET A 329 -0.47 -13.32 -20.23
CA MET A 329 -0.27 -12.62 -21.49
C MET A 329 -0.03 -13.61 -22.62
N LYS A 330 -0.74 -13.41 -23.74
CA LYS A 330 -0.54 -14.17 -24.98
C LYS A 330 -0.84 -13.28 -26.16
N GLY A 331 0.19 -13.04 -27.01
CA GLY A 331 0.08 -12.07 -28.10
C GLY A 331 -0.42 -10.71 -27.59
N ASP A 332 -1.46 -10.21 -28.19
CA ASP A 332 -2.05 -8.89 -27.92
C ASP A 332 -3.07 -8.90 -26.78
N HIS A 333 -3.16 -9.99 -26.06
CA HIS A 333 -4.13 -10.16 -24.98
C HIS A 333 -3.41 -10.28 -23.65
N LYS A 334 -3.85 -9.47 -22.66
CA LYS A 334 -3.40 -9.50 -21.28
C LYS A 334 -4.59 -9.61 -20.36
N TYR A 335 -4.53 -10.52 -19.42
CA TYR A 335 -5.49 -10.66 -18.32
C TYR A 335 -4.77 -10.48 -16.99
N GLU A 336 -5.44 -9.86 -16.03
CA GLU A 336 -4.89 -9.56 -14.72
C GLU A 336 -5.89 -9.94 -13.64
N PHE A 337 -5.42 -10.66 -12.62
CA PHE A 337 -6.16 -10.93 -11.40
C PHE A 337 -5.37 -10.34 -10.24
N ARG A 338 -5.92 -9.34 -9.58
CA ARG A 338 -5.25 -8.58 -8.52
C ARG A 338 -6.03 -8.69 -7.23
N ASN A 339 -5.34 -9.05 -6.15
CA ASN A 339 -5.93 -9.15 -4.82
C ASN A 339 -5.05 -8.44 -3.81
N PHE A 340 -5.66 -7.59 -3.05
CA PHE A 340 -5.06 -6.89 -1.94
C PHE A 340 -5.90 -7.08 -0.69
N PHE A 341 -5.25 -7.44 0.41
CA PHE A 341 -5.84 -7.54 1.73
C PHE A 341 -5.00 -6.78 2.73
N SER A 342 -5.63 -6.03 3.63
CA SER A 342 -4.98 -5.39 4.76
C SER A 342 -5.83 -5.50 6.00
N GLN A 343 -5.19 -5.86 7.11
CA GLN A 343 -5.75 -5.88 8.44
C GLN A 343 -4.88 -5.03 9.35
N ARG A 344 -5.48 -4.06 10.04
CA ARG A 344 -4.81 -3.22 11.02
C ARG A 344 -5.54 -3.29 12.35
N GLY A 345 -4.82 -3.57 13.41
CA GLY A 345 -5.31 -3.50 14.78
C GLY A 345 -4.53 -2.45 15.57
N VAL A 346 -5.23 -1.67 16.37
CA VAL A 346 -4.62 -0.70 17.28
C VAL A 346 -5.19 -0.89 18.67
N SER A 347 -4.34 -1.20 19.63
CA SER A 347 -4.64 -1.15 21.06
C SER A 347 -4.09 0.14 21.64
N ALA A 348 -4.91 0.94 22.27
CA ALA A 348 -4.51 2.19 22.91
C ALA A 348 -4.99 2.25 24.36
N LEU A 349 -4.12 2.72 25.25
CA LEU A 349 -4.44 3.10 26.60
C LEU A 349 -4.07 4.57 26.77
N THR A 350 -5.04 5.40 27.12
CA THR A 350 -4.83 6.81 27.43
C THR A 350 -5.11 7.03 28.91
N GLN A 351 -4.15 7.60 29.62
CA GLN A 351 -4.28 7.99 31.03
C GLN A 351 -4.28 9.51 31.09
N ARG A 352 -5.26 10.09 31.75
CA ARG A 352 -5.42 11.53 31.94
C ARG A 352 -5.40 11.86 33.41
N GLU A 353 -4.57 12.81 33.80
CA GLU A 353 -4.53 13.37 35.15
C GLU A 353 -4.54 14.90 35.05
N GLY A 354 -5.13 15.57 36.03
CA GLY A 354 -5.11 17.01 36.13
C GLY A 354 -6.34 17.59 36.82
N MET A 355 -6.44 18.92 36.75
CA MET A 355 -7.48 19.69 37.45
C MET A 355 -8.55 20.15 36.46
N ASN A 356 -9.80 19.95 36.86
CA ASN A 356 -10.96 20.54 36.20
C ASN A 356 -11.48 21.68 37.09
N TYR A 357 -11.09 22.90 36.79
CA TYR A 357 -11.44 24.08 37.55
C TYR A 357 -12.92 24.46 37.44
N TYR A 358 -13.62 24.00 36.38
CA TYR A 358 -15.07 24.22 36.25
C TYR A 358 -15.88 23.42 37.27
N SER A 359 -15.44 22.22 37.60
CA SER A 359 -16.09 21.35 38.60
C SER A 359 -15.33 21.32 39.92
N ASP A 360 -14.22 22.05 40.05
CA ASP A 360 -13.31 22.07 41.17
C ASP A 360 -12.91 20.66 41.65
N LYS A 361 -12.44 19.84 40.68
CA LYS A 361 -12.10 18.46 40.94
C LYS A 361 -10.80 18.06 40.27
N ALA A 362 -9.89 17.48 41.02
CA ALA A 362 -8.77 16.72 40.51
C ALA A 362 -9.30 15.41 39.94
N ILE A 363 -8.91 15.07 38.73
CA ILE A 363 -9.38 13.88 38.04
C ILE A 363 -8.22 12.97 37.69
N ARG A 364 -8.47 11.66 37.76
CA ARG A 364 -7.67 10.63 37.17
C ARG A 364 -8.57 9.74 36.31
N LYS A 365 -8.30 9.66 35.04
CA LYS A 365 -9.11 8.88 34.09
C LYS A 365 -8.20 7.99 33.28
N TRP A 366 -8.73 6.85 32.84
CA TRP A 366 -8.09 6.10 31.78
C TRP A 366 -9.13 5.58 30.77
N GLU A 367 -8.69 5.47 29.56
CA GLU A 367 -9.45 4.95 28.43
C GLU A 367 -8.66 3.83 27.76
N SER A 368 -9.29 2.68 27.61
CA SER A 368 -8.80 1.59 26.77
C SER A 368 -9.64 1.49 25.53
N LEU A 369 -8.99 1.50 24.38
CA LEU A 369 -9.62 1.46 23.08
C LEU A 369 -8.90 0.47 22.18
N TYR A 370 -9.65 -0.46 21.59
CA TYR A 370 -9.17 -1.27 20.48
C TYR A 370 -9.90 -0.89 19.20
N THR A 371 -9.16 -0.66 18.12
CA THR A 371 -9.74 -0.44 16.79
C THR A 371 -9.18 -1.44 15.80
N GLY A 372 -10.06 -2.03 15.01
CA GLY A 372 -9.72 -2.93 13.92
C GLY A 372 -10.16 -2.36 12.56
N ARG A 373 -9.29 -2.41 11.56
CA ARG A 373 -9.62 -2.03 10.18
C ARG A 373 -9.25 -3.16 9.25
N THR A 374 -10.21 -3.54 8.44
CA THR A 374 -10.05 -4.56 7.40
C THR A 374 -10.31 -3.90 6.06
N THR A 375 -9.43 -4.10 5.10
CA THR A 375 -9.63 -3.64 3.71
C THR A 375 -9.31 -4.78 2.77
N TYR A 376 -10.19 -5.03 1.82
CA TYR A 376 -9.99 -5.99 0.75
C TYR A 376 -10.33 -5.35 -0.60
N SER A 377 -9.55 -5.64 -1.60
CA SER A 377 -9.81 -5.26 -3.00
C SER A 377 -9.40 -6.40 -3.92
N GLY A 378 -10.36 -6.96 -4.62
CA GLY A 378 -10.16 -7.98 -5.65
C GLY A 378 -10.57 -7.42 -7.01
N GLN A 379 -9.76 -7.66 -8.04
CA GLN A 379 -9.98 -7.09 -9.36
C GLN A 379 -9.61 -8.07 -10.46
N LEU A 380 -10.42 -8.08 -11.51
CA LEU A 380 -10.14 -8.71 -12.80
C LEU A 380 -10.01 -7.62 -13.85
N GLY A 381 -8.98 -7.69 -14.66
CA GLY A 381 -8.76 -6.73 -15.74
C GLY A 381 -8.32 -7.44 -17.03
N GLY A 382 -8.57 -6.81 -18.14
CA GLY A 382 -8.08 -7.24 -19.44
C GLY A 382 -7.67 -6.06 -20.30
N THR A 383 -6.61 -6.28 -21.05
CA THR A 383 -6.12 -5.38 -22.09
C THR A 383 -6.04 -6.17 -23.38
N HIS A 384 -6.66 -5.70 -24.43
CA HIS A 384 -6.73 -6.35 -25.73
C HIS A 384 -6.37 -5.35 -26.82
N THR A 385 -5.30 -5.62 -27.54
CA THR A 385 -4.94 -4.87 -28.73
C THR A 385 -5.54 -5.57 -29.93
N LEU A 386 -6.28 -4.86 -30.76
CA LEU A 386 -7.00 -5.37 -31.91
C LEU A 386 -6.49 -4.66 -33.18
N GLN A 387 -6.48 -5.36 -34.32
CA GLN A 387 -6.14 -4.80 -35.60
C GLN A 387 -4.78 -4.08 -35.65
N GLU A 388 -3.70 -4.83 -35.53
CA GLU A 388 -2.32 -4.32 -35.71
C GLU A 388 -2.06 -2.99 -34.99
N ASP A 389 -2.40 -2.94 -33.65
CA ASP A 389 -2.19 -1.80 -32.76
C ASP A 389 -3.11 -0.56 -32.96
N ILE A 390 -4.13 -0.63 -33.83
CA ILE A 390 -5.02 0.50 -34.08
C ILE A 390 -6.06 0.66 -32.96
N ASN A 391 -6.61 -0.46 -32.45
CA ASN A 391 -7.66 -0.43 -31.45
C ASN A 391 -7.22 -1.14 -30.17
N LYS A 392 -7.39 -0.48 -29.04
CA LYS A 392 -7.08 -1.02 -27.72
C LYS A 392 -8.33 -0.99 -26.83
N VAL A 393 -8.67 -2.14 -26.25
CA VAL A 393 -9.77 -2.29 -25.30
C VAL A 393 -9.18 -2.63 -23.93
N ASP A 394 -9.40 -1.76 -22.96
CA ASP A 394 -9.04 -1.98 -21.55
C ASP A 394 -10.34 -2.08 -20.73
N TRP A 395 -10.45 -3.10 -19.90
CA TRP A 395 -11.58 -3.25 -18.98
C TRP A 395 -11.12 -3.70 -17.60
N THR A 396 -11.87 -3.30 -16.59
CA THR A 396 -11.63 -3.70 -15.20
C THR A 396 -12.95 -3.95 -14.50
N ALA A 397 -13.07 -5.09 -13.83
CA ALA A 397 -14.15 -5.40 -12.90
C ALA A 397 -13.55 -5.58 -11.51
N GLY A 398 -14.16 -4.97 -10.50
CA GLY A 398 -13.60 -5.01 -9.14
C GLY A 398 -14.68 -5.15 -8.07
N TYR A 399 -14.30 -5.82 -6.99
CA TYR A 399 -15.04 -5.87 -5.74
C TYR A 399 -14.13 -5.44 -4.61
N ALA A 400 -14.57 -4.50 -3.78
CA ALA A 400 -13.81 -4.05 -2.65
C ALA A 400 -14.73 -3.80 -1.44
N PHE A 401 -14.23 -4.09 -0.26
CA PHE A 401 -14.89 -3.73 0.98
C PHE A 401 -13.90 -3.21 2.01
N ALA A 402 -14.39 -2.36 2.90
CA ALA A 402 -13.67 -1.96 4.10
C ALA A 402 -14.60 -2.06 5.31
N ALA A 403 -14.01 -2.42 6.44
CA ALA A 403 -14.71 -2.50 7.70
C ALA A 403 -13.89 -1.83 8.80
N TYR A 404 -14.56 -0.99 9.58
CA TYR A 404 -14.04 -0.43 10.83
C TYR A 404 -14.77 -1.08 12.00
N ARG A 405 -14.04 -1.44 13.01
CA ARG A 405 -14.56 -2.04 14.23
C ARG A 405 -13.92 -1.38 15.44
N GLU A 406 -14.76 -0.91 16.34
CA GLU A 406 -14.38 -0.35 17.64
C GLU A 406 -15.18 -1.07 18.73
N PRO A 407 -14.85 -2.32 19.01
CA PRO A 407 -15.48 -3.06 20.09
C PRO A 407 -14.89 -2.67 21.41
N ASP A 408 -15.70 -2.66 22.47
CA ASP A 408 -15.25 -2.66 23.86
C ASP A 408 -14.37 -1.46 24.25
N ARG A 409 -14.85 -0.24 23.97
CA ARG A 409 -14.25 0.98 24.51
C ARG A 409 -14.56 1.08 26.01
N LYS A 410 -13.54 1.15 26.84
CA LYS A 410 -13.65 1.24 28.29
C LYS A 410 -13.12 2.55 28.79
N ILE A 411 -13.90 3.23 29.62
CA ILE A 411 -13.51 4.48 30.26
C ILE A 411 -13.76 4.37 31.75
N VAL A 412 -12.71 4.61 32.53
CA VAL A 412 -12.80 4.71 33.99
C VAL A 412 -12.54 6.16 34.40
N ASN A 413 -13.46 6.72 35.14
CA ASN A 413 -13.37 8.06 35.70
C ASN A 413 -13.21 7.96 37.20
N SER A 414 -12.13 8.49 37.74
CA SER A 414 -11.92 8.62 39.17
C SER A 414 -11.77 10.10 39.54
N ILE A 415 -12.33 10.49 40.66
CA ILE A 415 -12.15 11.79 41.25
C ILE A 415 -11.16 11.52 42.41
N LEU A 416 -10.15 12.36 42.49
CA LEU A 416 -9.25 12.33 43.65
C LEU A 416 -9.90 13.22 44.70
N ASP A 417 -10.37 12.58 45.76
CA ASP A 417 -10.73 13.29 47.00
C ASP A 417 -9.43 13.65 47.72
N GLU A 418 -9.31 14.91 48.17
CA GLU A 418 -8.18 15.38 48.98
C GLU A 418 -8.12 14.69 50.34
#